data_e4a83331b7dbd465b4121c38ea5d9a30
#
_entry.id   e4a83331b7dbd465b4121c38ea5d9a30
#
_cell.length_a   1.000
_cell.length_b   1.000
_cell.length_c   1.000
_cell.angle_alpha   90.00
_cell.angle_beta   90.00
_cell.angle_gamma   90.00
#
_symmetry.space_group_name_H-M   'P 1'
#
loop_
_entity.id
_entity.type
_entity.pdbx_description
1 polymer ?
#
loop_
_entity_poly.entity_id
_entity_poly.type
_entity_poly.pdbx_seq_one_letter_code
_entity_poly.pdbx_strand_id
1 'polypeptide(L)'
;MFNTVSDTPYGPFELRNMIGRGHNPEVYRLLDGRYVLYVIDGCYVTDNLNGKWQKSKLTFDSRDRNIVEGLSNLSFARRSDGSFLMVCRGGIWVSRDGFHFSQVSNESVYPKVDGRFEDPVVWKDSVQYNLIVNDWYGRIAYHLRSANGIDWTTDAGEAYMPGLARHADGKKEDWFKYERPKVLQDEYGRAVQANFAVIDTLKFADDACDNHSSKNITIPLNPGLLLHVEGNKKIDRMSRDIRVKVSSEKHFAPYSDLDIASLRLGAPTCLLYTSDAA
;
A
#
# COMPACT_ATOMS: atom_id res chain seq x y z
N MET A 1 6.50 19.65 -7.88
CA MET A 1 5.99 18.35 -8.38
C MET A 1 5.58 18.52 -9.83
N PHE A 2 5.81 17.48 -10.61
CA PHE A 2 5.48 17.47 -12.02
C PHE A 2 4.53 16.34 -12.32
N ASN A 3 3.63 16.53 -13.26
CA ASN A 3 2.84 15.49 -13.89
C ASN A 3 3.61 14.94 -15.08
N THR A 4 3.79 13.64 -15.12
CA THR A 4 4.39 12.92 -16.23
C THR A 4 3.47 11.80 -16.67
N VAL A 5 3.50 11.42 -17.92
CA VAL A 5 2.70 10.32 -18.48
C VAL A 5 3.60 9.32 -19.20
N SER A 6 3.16 8.08 -19.24
CA SER A 6 3.79 7.00 -19.96
C SER A 6 2.74 5.97 -20.39
N ASP A 7 2.98 5.30 -21.49
CA ASP A 7 2.15 4.18 -21.96
C ASP A 7 2.40 2.88 -21.18
N THR A 8 3.50 2.84 -20.41
CA THR A 8 3.86 1.68 -19.58
C THR A 8 4.21 2.12 -18.16
N PRO A 9 4.07 1.24 -17.15
CA PRO A 9 4.48 1.53 -15.78
C PRO A 9 6.00 1.81 -15.62
N TYR A 10 6.78 1.49 -16.63
CA TYR A 10 8.24 1.57 -16.62
C TYR A 10 8.80 2.77 -17.39
N GLY A 11 7.95 3.54 -18.03
CA GLY A 11 8.36 4.66 -18.90
C GLY A 11 8.52 4.26 -20.38
N PRO A 12 9.13 5.11 -21.21
CA PRO A 12 9.64 6.43 -20.85
C PRO A 12 8.53 7.39 -20.38
N PHE A 13 8.89 8.32 -19.49
CA PHE A 13 7.94 9.28 -18.94
C PHE A 13 8.10 10.65 -19.62
N GLU A 14 7.00 11.18 -20.14
CA GLU A 14 6.95 12.51 -20.75
C GLU A 14 6.39 13.54 -19.76
N LEU A 15 7.10 14.65 -19.61
CA LEU A 15 6.66 15.76 -18.79
C LEU A 15 5.44 16.45 -19.43
N ARG A 16 4.37 16.64 -18.67
CA ARG A 16 3.16 17.36 -19.08
C ARG A 16 3.10 18.76 -18.50
N ASN A 17 3.06 18.87 -17.19
CA ASN A 17 2.93 20.16 -16.53
C ASN A 17 3.52 20.14 -15.11
N MET A 18 3.80 21.34 -14.60
CA MET A 18 4.14 21.53 -13.20
C MET A 18 2.85 21.74 -12.39
N ILE A 19 2.66 20.94 -11.33
CA ILE A 19 1.50 21.00 -10.44
C ILE A 19 1.72 22.06 -9.35
N GLY A 20 2.86 21.97 -8.66
CA GLY A 20 3.16 22.85 -7.54
C GLY A 20 4.29 22.31 -6.66
N ARG A 21 4.37 22.82 -5.43
CA ARG A 21 5.34 22.36 -4.43
C ARG A 21 4.70 21.37 -3.46
N GLY A 22 5.48 20.46 -2.92
CA GLY A 22 5.09 19.46 -1.94
C GLY A 22 5.85 18.16 -2.15
N HIS A 23 5.73 17.23 -1.22
CA HIS A 23 6.31 15.89 -1.32
C HIS A 23 5.33 14.84 -0.79
N ASN A 24 5.64 13.57 -0.99
CA ASN A 24 4.77 12.42 -0.71
C ASN A 24 3.42 12.51 -1.44
N PRO A 25 3.42 12.71 -2.78
CA PRO A 25 2.19 12.91 -3.52
C PRO A 25 1.38 11.61 -3.64
N GLU A 26 0.05 11.71 -3.47
CA GLU A 26 -0.92 10.68 -3.83
C GLU A 26 -2.11 11.29 -4.56
N VAL A 27 -2.50 10.70 -5.69
CA VAL A 27 -3.59 11.21 -6.53
C VAL A 27 -4.80 10.28 -6.45
N TYR A 28 -5.98 10.89 -6.29
CA TYR A 28 -7.26 10.19 -6.34
C TYR A 28 -8.28 10.95 -7.18
N ARG A 29 -9.19 10.21 -7.81
CA ARG A 29 -10.36 10.79 -8.43
C ARG A 29 -11.47 10.91 -7.37
N LEU A 30 -12.04 12.12 -7.22
CA LEU A 30 -13.18 12.38 -6.34
C LEU A 30 -14.48 11.84 -6.93
N LEU A 31 -15.53 11.75 -6.10
CA LEU A 31 -16.86 11.30 -6.55
C LEU A 31 -17.51 12.27 -7.55
N ASP A 32 -17.17 13.56 -7.48
CA ASP A 32 -17.64 14.58 -8.41
C ASP A 32 -16.87 14.60 -9.76
N GLY A 33 -15.91 13.68 -9.93
CA GLY A 33 -15.13 13.50 -11.15
C GLY A 33 -13.82 14.27 -11.19
N ARG A 34 -13.62 15.26 -10.30
CA ARG A 34 -12.33 15.96 -10.15
C ARG A 34 -11.24 15.06 -9.61
N TYR A 35 -10.00 15.51 -9.69
CA TYR A 35 -8.83 14.86 -9.11
C TYR A 35 -8.31 15.67 -7.93
N VAL A 36 -7.89 14.98 -6.89
CA VAL A 36 -7.18 15.55 -5.75
C VAL A 36 -5.78 14.93 -5.68
N LEU A 37 -4.77 15.79 -5.53
CA LEU A 37 -3.39 15.41 -5.25
C LEU A 37 -3.09 15.80 -3.81
N TYR A 38 -2.95 14.82 -2.95
CA TYR A 38 -2.52 15.02 -1.57
C TYR A 38 -1.01 15.18 -1.49
N VAL A 39 -0.58 16.08 -0.62
CA VAL A 39 0.83 16.31 -0.27
C VAL A 39 0.94 16.56 1.23
N ILE A 40 2.15 16.59 1.76
CA ILE A 40 2.36 16.70 3.21
C ILE A 40 1.66 17.91 3.86
N ASP A 41 1.55 19.03 3.14
CA ASP A 41 1.04 20.30 3.69
C ASP A 41 -0.32 20.71 3.09
N GLY A 42 -1.05 19.78 2.49
CA GLY A 42 -2.36 20.10 1.91
C GLY A 42 -2.69 19.30 0.67
N CYS A 43 -3.36 19.93 -0.28
CA CYS A 43 -3.73 19.26 -1.52
C CYS A 43 -3.84 20.24 -2.70
N TYR A 44 -3.89 19.67 -3.90
CA TYR A 44 -4.22 20.36 -5.13
C TYR A 44 -5.39 19.66 -5.80
N VAL A 45 -6.23 20.42 -6.49
CA VAL A 45 -7.43 19.90 -7.15
C VAL A 45 -7.45 20.34 -8.60
N THR A 46 -7.90 19.46 -9.48
CA THR A 46 -8.12 19.76 -10.90
C THR A 46 -9.28 18.92 -11.46
N ASP A 47 -9.89 19.40 -12.50
CA ASP A 47 -10.83 18.65 -13.36
C ASP A 47 -10.12 17.96 -14.54
N ASN A 48 -8.87 18.35 -14.82
CA ASN A 48 -8.07 17.83 -15.91
C ASN A 48 -6.62 17.59 -15.45
N LEU A 49 -6.17 16.34 -15.48
CA LEU A 49 -4.82 15.94 -15.04
C LEU A 49 -3.70 16.72 -15.75
N ASN A 50 -3.89 17.05 -17.02
CA ASN A 50 -2.97 17.84 -17.82
C ASN A 50 -3.19 19.35 -17.74
N GLY A 51 -4.21 19.78 -16.99
CA GLY A 51 -4.59 21.17 -16.80
C GLY A 51 -3.91 21.84 -15.62
N LYS A 52 -4.49 22.98 -15.23
CA LYS A 52 -4.05 23.74 -14.07
C LYS A 52 -4.57 23.10 -12.78
N TRP A 53 -3.69 22.91 -11.81
CA TRP A 53 -4.02 22.48 -10.47
C TRP A 53 -4.18 23.68 -9.53
N GLN A 54 -5.22 23.64 -8.72
CA GLN A 54 -5.50 24.69 -7.73
C GLN A 54 -5.18 24.17 -6.33
N LYS A 55 -4.41 24.94 -5.56
CA LYS A 55 -4.11 24.60 -4.16
C LYS A 55 -5.40 24.67 -3.33
N SER A 56 -5.61 23.67 -2.50
CA SER A 56 -6.72 23.57 -1.55
C SER A 56 -6.21 23.18 -0.16
N LYS A 57 -7.11 23.11 0.81
CA LYS A 57 -6.78 22.81 2.20
C LYS A 57 -7.45 21.52 2.64
N LEU A 58 -6.77 20.81 3.53
CA LEU A 58 -7.33 19.70 4.31
C LEU A 58 -7.67 20.21 5.70
N THR A 59 -8.72 19.68 6.27
CA THR A 59 -9.10 19.91 7.67
C THR A 59 -9.17 18.60 8.41
N PHE A 60 -8.76 18.64 9.67
CA PHE A 60 -8.61 17.47 10.53
C PHE A 60 -9.34 17.67 11.83
N ASP A 61 -10.27 16.78 12.14
CA ASP A 61 -11.02 16.73 13.40
C ASP A 61 -10.61 15.46 14.16
N SER A 62 -9.87 15.63 15.26
CA SER A 62 -9.43 14.51 16.10
C SER A 62 -10.54 13.90 16.92
N ARG A 63 -11.70 14.55 17.04
CA ARG A 63 -12.82 14.13 17.90
C ARG A 63 -12.38 13.84 19.34
N ASP A 64 -11.61 14.74 19.90
CA ASP A 64 -11.04 14.63 21.26
C ASP A 64 -10.08 13.45 21.47
N ARG A 65 -9.60 12.83 20.37
CA ARG A 65 -8.56 11.80 20.42
C ARG A 65 -7.18 12.42 20.35
N ASN A 66 -6.20 11.73 20.92
CA ASN A 66 -4.80 12.14 20.76
C ASN A 66 -4.36 11.93 19.31
N ILE A 67 -3.76 12.96 18.71
CA ILE A 67 -3.11 12.84 17.41
C ILE A 67 -1.71 12.27 17.65
N VAL A 68 -1.43 11.13 17.02
CA VAL A 68 -0.14 10.47 17.13
C VAL A 68 0.88 11.19 16.25
N GLU A 69 1.88 11.80 16.85
CA GLU A 69 3.06 12.41 16.16
C GLU A 69 2.77 13.45 15.06
N GLY A 70 1.60 14.07 15.04
CA GLY A 70 1.23 15.06 14.03
C GLY A 70 0.81 14.48 12.68
N LEU A 71 0.61 15.34 11.70
CA LEU A 71 0.03 14.99 10.40
C LEU A 71 1.10 15.04 9.30
N SER A 72 1.73 13.91 9.01
CA SER A 72 2.70 13.76 7.90
C SER A 72 2.70 12.33 7.37
N ASN A 73 3.35 12.13 6.22
CA ASN A 73 3.42 10.82 5.57
C ASN A 73 2.04 10.18 5.41
N LEU A 74 1.15 10.91 4.74
CA LEU A 74 -0.22 10.50 4.51
C LEU A 74 -0.26 9.37 3.48
N SER A 75 -1.12 8.38 3.69
CA SER A 75 -1.46 7.40 2.68
C SER A 75 -2.95 7.11 2.70
N PHE A 76 -3.54 6.86 1.55
CA PHE A 76 -4.98 6.82 1.37
C PHE A 76 -5.44 5.53 0.71
N ALA A 77 -6.65 5.11 1.04
CA ALA A 77 -7.38 4.06 0.33
C ALA A 77 -8.84 4.48 0.13
N ARG A 78 -9.43 4.07 -1.00
CA ARG A 78 -10.87 4.24 -1.24
C ARG A 78 -11.65 3.16 -0.51
N ARG A 79 -12.67 3.54 0.25
CA ARG A 79 -13.60 2.61 0.89
C ARG A 79 -14.70 2.18 -0.09
N SER A 80 -15.41 1.10 0.24
CA SER A 80 -16.47 0.55 -0.62
C SER A 80 -17.65 1.51 -0.83
N ASP A 81 -17.88 2.42 0.11
CA ASP A 81 -18.92 3.46 0.02
C ASP A 81 -18.45 4.71 -0.74
N GLY A 82 -17.24 4.68 -1.30
CA GLY A 82 -16.62 5.80 -2.02
C GLY A 82 -15.95 6.84 -1.13
N SER A 83 -16.05 6.73 0.19
CA SER A 83 -15.32 7.57 1.13
C SER A 83 -13.82 7.23 1.16
N PHE A 84 -13.03 8.05 1.82
CA PHE A 84 -11.59 7.85 1.97
C PHE A 84 -11.24 7.34 3.37
N LEU A 85 -10.31 6.42 3.40
CA LEU A 85 -9.54 6.08 4.59
C LEU A 85 -8.15 6.66 4.41
N MET A 86 -7.63 7.30 5.45
CA MET A 86 -6.27 7.83 5.49
C MET A 86 -5.53 7.23 6.68
N VAL A 87 -4.30 6.83 6.44
CA VAL A 87 -3.32 6.46 7.49
C VAL A 87 -2.33 7.61 7.62
N CYS A 88 -2.12 8.06 8.83
CA CYS A 88 -1.17 9.11 9.16
C CYS A 88 -0.53 8.83 10.51
N ARG A 89 0.78 8.57 10.53
CA ARG A 89 1.54 8.31 11.77
C ARG A 89 0.90 7.24 12.67
N GLY A 90 0.29 6.23 12.04
CA GLY A 90 -0.44 5.17 12.76
C GLY A 90 -1.87 5.53 13.16
N GLY A 91 -2.27 6.76 13.06
CA GLY A 91 -3.67 7.17 13.21
C GLY A 91 -4.49 6.84 11.97
N ILE A 92 -5.74 6.41 12.18
CA ILE A 92 -6.70 6.15 11.11
C ILE A 92 -7.73 7.27 11.08
N TRP A 93 -7.92 7.81 9.88
CA TRP A 93 -8.82 8.92 9.59
C TRP A 93 -9.75 8.55 8.45
N VAL A 94 -10.95 9.10 8.46
CA VAL A 94 -11.94 8.90 7.41
C VAL A 94 -12.49 10.23 6.90
N SER A 95 -12.81 10.27 5.59
CA SER A 95 -13.41 11.44 4.96
C SER A 95 -14.42 11.02 3.90
N ARG A 96 -15.57 11.71 3.83
CA ARG A 96 -16.56 11.50 2.78
C ARG A 96 -16.22 12.24 1.49
N ASP A 97 -15.63 13.42 1.62
CA ASP A 97 -15.39 14.33 0.50
C ASP A 97 -13.93 14.40 0.05
N GLY A 98 -13.00 13.80 0.82
CA GLY A 98 -11.57 13.84 0.57
C GLY A 98 -10.87 15.11 1.06
N PHE A 99 -11.58 15.99 1.80
CA PHE A 99 -11.02 17.25 2.32
C PHE A 99 -11.16 17.40 3.83
N HIS A 100 -12.23 16.86 4.40
CA HIS A 100 -12.52 16.93 5.84
C HIS A 100 -12.33 15.53 6.44
N PHE A 101 -11.26 15.35 7.20
CA PHE A 101 -10.90 14.07 7.81
C PHE A 101 -11.21 14.05 9.28
N SER A 102 -11.89 12.99 9.74
CA SER A 102 -12.17 12.73 11.15
C SER A 102 -11.40 11.51 11.62
N GLN A 103 -10.70 11.62 12.75
CA GLN A 103 -9.97 10.51 13.36
C GLN A 103 -10.94 9.46 13.92
N VAL A 104 -10.63 8.19 13.67
CA VAL A 104 -11.44 7.06 14.14
C VAL A 104 -10.66 6.08 15.03
N SER A 105 -9.33 6.06 14.96
CA SER A 105 -8.50 5.31 15.91
C SER A 105 -8.26 6.08 17.19
N ASN A 106 -8.14 5.37 18.32
CA ASN A 106 -7.78 5.96 19.61
C ASN A 106 -6.27 5.95 19.89
N GLU A 107 -5.56 5.07 19.20
CA GLU A 107 -4.10 4.88 19.31
C GLU A 107 -3.49 4.53 17.96
N SER A 108 -2.17 4.45 17.91
CA SER A 108 -1.45 3.99 16.72
C SER A 108 -1.76 2.53 16.42
N VAL A 109 -2.07 2.25 15.15
CA VAL A 109 -2.26 0.89 14.63
C VAL A 109 -0.95 0.22 14.22
N TYR A 110 0.16 0.95 14.23
CA TYR A 110 1.46 0.41 13.87
C TYR A 110 1.91 -0.71 14.80
N PRO A 111 2.86 -1.55 14.39
CA PRO A 111 3.34 -2.67 15.19
C PRO A 111 3.78 -2.25 16.59
N LYS A 112 3.47 -3.06 17.59
CA LYS A 112 3.85 -2.83 18.99
C LYS A 112 5.26 -3.39 19.28
N VAL A 113 6.23 -3.00 18.45
CA VAL A 113 7.66 -3.36 18.59
C VAL A 113 8.48 -2.08 18.63
N ASP A 114 9.70 -2.17 19.12
CA ASP A 114 10.63 -1.04 19.06
C ASP A 114 10.95 -0.72 17.61
N GLY A 115 10.76 0.54 17.24
CA GLY A 115 10.99 1.01 15.89
C GLY A 115 10.50 2.44 15.68
N ARG A 116 10.94 3.03 14.59
CA ARG A 116 10.45 4.32 14.13
C ARG A 116 9.76 4.16 12.80
N PHE A 117 8.45 4.20 12.81
CA PHE A 117 7.64 3.91 11.65
C PHE A 117 7.38 5.15 10.80
N GLU A 118 7.65 5.02 9.51
CA GLU A 118 7.42 6.04 8.49
C GLU A 118 6.86 5.43 7.19
N ASP A 119 6.46 6.31 6.28
CA ASP A 119 6.07 6.00 4.91
C ASP A 119 5.03 4.87 4.80
N PRO A 120 3.86 5.00 5.42
CA PRO A 120 2.81 4.01 5.24
C PRO A 120 2.37 3.97 3.78
N VAL A 121 1.99 2.79 3.30
CA VAL A 121 1.19 2.61 2.10
C VAL A 121 0.00 1.74 2.42
N VAL A 122 -1.19 2.30 2.26
CA VAL A 122 -2.46 1.60 2.47
C VAL A 122 -3.18 1.40 1.16
N TRP A 123 -3.74 0.22 0.96
CA TRP A 123 -4.62 -0.07 -0.17
C TRP A 123 -5.73 -1.02 0.24
N LYS A 124 -6.75 -1.10 -0.59
CA LYS A 124 -7.87 -2.02 -0.40
C LYS A 124 -7.99 -2.91 -1.62
N ASP A 125 -7.99 -4.21 -1.40
CA ASP A 125 -8.36 -5.21 -2.39
C ASP A 125 -9.83 -5.65 -2.24
N SER A 126 -10.23 -6.69 -2.94
CA SER A 126 -11.60 -7.23 -2.86
C SER A 126 -11.94 -7.90 -1.52
N VAL A 127 -10.93 -8.21 -0.71
CA VAL A 127 -11.07 -8.97 0.54
C VAL A 127 -10.94 -8.07 1.76
N GLN A 128 -9.90 -7.22 1.78
CA GLN A 128 -9.47 -6.50 2.98
C GLN A 128 -8.72 -5.21 2.66
N TYR A 129 -8.39 -4.47 3.69
CA TYR A 129 -7.39 -3.41 3.65
C TYR A 129 -6.03 -3.99 4.01
N ASN A 130 -5.01 -3.52 3.34
CA ASN A 130 -3.61 -3.85 3.54
C ASN A 130 -2.86 -2.56 3.86
N LEU A 131 -1.88 -2.64 4.74
CA LEU A 131 -1.02 -1.54 5.12
C LEU A 131 0.40 -2.06 5.26
N ILE A 132 1.34 -1.46 4.54
CA ILE A 132 2.77 -1.64 4.81
C ILE A 132 3.27 -0.37 5.46
N VAL A 133 4.07 -0.50 6.50
CA VAL A 133 4.77 0.61 7.16
C VAL A 133 6.25 0.27 7.29
N ASN A 134 7.08 1.24 6.94
CA ASN A 134 8.54 1.10 6.97
C ASN A 134 9.08 1.37 8.38
N ASP A 135 9.92 0.50 8.88
CA ASP A 135 10.77 0.79 10.04
C ASP A 135 12.03 1.51 9.57
N TRP A 136 12.06 2.80 9.80
CA TRP A 136 13.10 3.68 9.28
C TRP A 136 14.50 3.33 9.80
N TYR A 137 14.63 2.91 11.04
CA TYR A 137 15.92 2.52 11.61
C TYR A 137 16.30 1.08 11.29
N GLY A 138 15.32 0.18 11.35
CA GLY A 138 15.53 -1.24 11.11
C GLY A 138 15.73 -1.59 9.64
N ARG A 139 15.45 -0.67 8.72
CA ARG A 139 15.53 -0.91 7.28
C ARG A 139 14.60 -2.03 6.79
N ILE A 140 13.54 -2.28 7.55
CA ILE A 140 12.54 -3.32 7.32
C ILE A 140 11.15 -2.70 7.27
N ALA A 141 10.16 -3.47 6.87
CA ALA A 141 8.77 -3.06 6.92
C ALA A 141 7.89 -4.15 7.49
N TYR A 142 6.74 -3.75 7.98
CA TYR A 142 5.72 -4.66 8.49
C TYR A 142 4.46 -4.55 7.65
N HIS A 143 3.78 -5.68 7.49
CA HIS A 143 2.47 -5.76 6.85
C HIS A 143 1.38 -5.91 7.90
N LEU A 144 0.32 -5.12 7.75
CA LEU A 144 -0.87 -5.17 8.59
C LEU A 144 -2.10 -5.37 7.72
N ARG A 145 -3.09 -6.04 8.25
CA ARG A 145 -4.37 -6.31 7.58
C ARG A 145 -5.55 -5.84 8.42
N SER A 146 -6.61 -5.43 7.73
CA SER A 146 -7.86 -5.03 8.37
C SER A 146 -9.06 -5.34 7.48
N ALA A 147 -10.09 -5.94 8.04
CA ALA A 147 -11.34 -6.19 7.32
C ALA A 147 -12.17 -4.90 7.12
N ASN A 148 -12.08 -3.94 8.05
CA ASN A 148 -12.89 -2.72 8.08
C ASN A 148 -12.10 -1.41 7.88
N GLY A 149 -10.75 -1.49 7.86
CA GLY A 149 -9.86 -0.34 7.77
C GLY A 149 -9.63 0.40 9.10
N ILE A 150 -10.19 -0.09 10.21
CA ILE A 150 -10.11 0.54 11.53
C ILE A 150 -9.33 -0.35 12.51
N ASP A 151 -9.69 -1.62 12.58
CA ASP A 151 -9.07 -2.61 13.44
C ASP A 151 -7.99 -3.36 12.63
N TRP A 152 -6.74 -3.23 13.05
CA TRP A 152 -5.61 -3.75 12.31
C TRP A 152 -4.88 -4.85 13.07
N THR A 153 -4.40 -5.83 12.34
CA THR A 153 -3.58 -6.93 12.85
C THR A 153 -2.26 -6.95 12.07
N THR A 154 -1.15 -6.94 12.80
CA THR A 154 0.18 -7.11 12.21
C THR A 154 0.41 -8.57 11.83
N ASP A 155 0.86 -8.82 10.61
CA ASP A 155 1.29 -10.14 10.17
C ASP A 155 2.59 -10.54 10.87
N ALA A 156 2.83 -11.84 10.96
CA ALA A 156 4.11 -12.35 11.48
C ALA A 156 5.24 -12.10 10.47
N GLY A 157 6.38 -11.65 10.99
CA GLY A 157 7.57 -11.38 10.18
C GLY A 157 7.53 -10.03 9.48
N GLU A 158 8.56 -9.78 8.70
CA GLU A 158 8.77 -8.55 7.95
C GLU A 158 8.15 -8.65 6.56
N ALA A 159 7.52 -7.56 6.10
CA ALA A 159 6.99 -7.46 4.74
C ALA A 159 8.12 -7.36 3.71
N TYR A 160 9.18 -6.68 4.06
CA TYR A 160 10.45 -6.67 3.33
C TYR A 160 11.61 -6.28 4.26
N MET A 161 12.83 -6.58 3.81
CA MET A 161 14.08 -6.35 4.52
C MET A 161 15.19 -6.02 3.51
N PRO A 162 16.36 -5.55 3.96
CA PRO A 162 17.51 -5.30 3.07
C PRO A 162 17.83 -6.51 2.19
N GLY A 163 18.32 -6.24 0.98
CA GLY A 163 18.64 -7.28 0.00
C GLY A 163 17.42 -7.88 -0.72
N LEU A 164 16.23 -7.29 -0.56
CA LEU A 164 15.01 -7.70 -1.27
C LEU A 164 15.17 -7.59 -2.79
N ALA A 165 15.78 -6.50 -3.28
CA ALA A 165 15.82 -6.20 -4.71
C ALA A 165 16.71 -7.18 -5.46
N ARG A 166 16.12 -7.80 -6.49
CA ARG A 166 16.81 -8.68 -7.43
C ARG A 166 16.50 -8.24 -8.85
N HIS A 167 17.53 -8.01 -9.63
CA HIS A 167 17.40 -7.70 -11.06
C HIS A 167 16.93 -8.91 -11.87
N ALA A 168 16.41 -8.66 -13.07
CA ALA A 168 15.94 -9.72 -13.96
C ALA A 168 17.05 -10.73 -14.35
N ASP A 169 18.32 -10.32 -14.34
CA ASP A 169 19.50 -11.17 -14.55
C ASP A 169 19.90 -11.98 -13.31
N GLY A 170 19.16 -11.85 -12.19
CA GLY A 170 19.40 -12.53 -10.93
C GLY A 170 20.39 -11.82 -10.00
N LYS A 171 21.04 -10.73 -10.43
CA LYS A 171 21.92 -9.93 -9.58
C LYS A 171 21.12 -9.37 -8.41
N LYS A 172 21.62 -9.53 -7.20
CA LYS A 172 21.06 -8.88 -6.01
C LYS A 172 21.66 -7.50 -5.86
N GLU A 173 20.82 -6.55 -5.48
CA GLU A 173 21.23 -5.21 -5.07
C GLU A 173 20.88 -5.02 -3.59
N ASP A 174 21.88 -4.75 -2.77
CA ASP A 174 21.69 -4.49 -1.34
C ASP A 174 21.56 -2.98 -1.12
N TRP A 175 20.39 -2.43 -1.47
CA TRP A 175 20.08 -1.07 -1.12
C TRP A 175 20.09 -0.90 0.39
N PHE A 176 20.79 0.11 0.86
CA PHE A 176 20.87 0.40 2.29
C PHE A 176 19.49 0.71 2.85
N LYS A 177 18.64 1.42 2.09
CA LYS A 177 17.32 1.84 2.55
C LYS A 177 16.29 1.80 1.44
N TYR A 178 15.09 1.39 1.81
CA TYR A 178 13.88 1.43 1.00
C TYR A 178 12.92 2.44 1.64
N GLU A 179 12.55 3.50 0.93
CA GLU A 179 11.64 4.53 1.40
C GLU A 179 10.45 4.70 0.47
N ARG A 180 9.42 5.33 0.97
CA ARG A 180 8.25 5.79 0.20
C ARG A 180 7.62 4.70 -0.65
N PRO A 181 7.32 3.55 -0.08
CA PRO A 181 6.66 2.49 -0.82
C PRO A 181 5.35 3.00 -1.42
N LYS A 182 5.09 2.60 -2.65
CA LYS A 182 3.80 2.79 -3.33
C LYS A 182 3.46 1.52 -4.07
N VAL A 183 2.18 1.16 -4.08
CA VAL A 183 1.70 0.01 -4.81
C VAL A 183 0.87 0.44 -6.02
N LEU A 184 1.06 -0.28 -7.13
CA LEU A 184 0.14 -0.26 -8.25
C LEU A 184 -0.83 -1.42 -8.08
N GLN A 185 -2.12 -1.13 -8.21
CA GLN A 185 -3.18 -2.12 -8.08
C GLN A 185 -3.73 -2.52 -9.45
N ASP A 186 -4.16 -3.76 -9.59
CA ASP A 186 -4.95 -4.23 -10.72
C ASP A 186 -6.43 -3.82 -10.57
N GLU A 187 -7.24 -4.24 -11.53
CA GLU A 187 -8.70 -4.00 -11.57
C GLU A 187 -9.47 -4.63 -10.39
N TYR A 188 -8.86 -5.60 -9.70
CA TYR A 188 -9.41 -6.26 -8.50
C TYR A 188 -8.89 -5.66 -7.20
N GLY A 189 -8.04 -4.64 -7.29
CA GLY A 189 -7.42 -3.97 -6.15
C GLY A 189 -6.22 -4.70 -5.56
N ARG A 190 -5.73 -5.80 -6.19
CA ARG A 190 -4.53 -6.50 -5.74
C ARG A 190 -3.28 -5.70 -6.10
N ALA A 191 -2.30 -5.66 -5.20
CA ALA A 191 -1.01 -5.06 -5.48
C ALA A 191 -0.24 -5.91 -6.49
N VAL A 192 0.05 -5.35 -7.67
CA VAL A 192 0.77 -6.03 -8.77
C VAL A 192 2.19 -5.50 -8.95
N GLN A 193 2.51 -4.38 -8.30
CA GLN A 193 3.82 -3.75 -8.37
C GLN A 193 4.06 -2.92 -7.12
N ALA A 194 5.26 -2.97 -6.60
CA ALA A 194 5.75 -2.06 -5.56
C ALA A 194 6.81 -1.13 -6.13
N ASN A 195 6.73 0.15 -5.78
CA ASN A 195 7.69 1.18 -6.17
C ASN A 195 8.33 1.74 -4.90
N PHE A 196 9.64 1.96 -4.95
CA PHE A 196 10.41 2.47 -3.82
C PHE A 196 11.36 3.57 -4.26
N ALA A 197 11.59 4.54 -3.39
CA ALA A 197 12.79 5.33 -3.40
C ALA A 197 13.86 4.57 -2.62
N VAL A 198 15.03 4.36 -3.22
CA VAL A 198 16.13 3.60 -2.61
C VAL A 198 17.39 4.43 -2.59
N ILE A 199 18.26 4.14 -1.63
CA ILE A 199 19.58 4.77 -1.49
C ILE A 199 20.58 3.70 -1.01
N ASP A 200 21.83 3.81 -1.45
CA ASP A 200 22.90 2.85 -1.16
C ASP A 200 23.69 3.17 0.13
N THR A 201 23.39 4.31 0.76
CA THR A 201 24.04 4.74 2.01
C THR A 201 23.05 5.39 2.97
N LEU A 202 23.55 5.89 4.09
CA LEU A 202 22.79 6.72 5.02
C LEU A 202 22.29 8.00 4.34
N LYS A 203 21.03 8.34 4.53
CA LYS A 203 20.36 9.49 3.89
C LYS A 203 21.10 10.81 4.02
N PHE A 204 21.80 11.02 5.12
CA PHE A 204 22.55 12.25 5.39
C PHE A 204 24.04 12.16 5.01
N ALA A 205 24.45 11.01 4.47
CA ALA A 205 25.79 10.81 3.90
C ALA A 205 25.78 10.90 2.37
N ASP A 206 24.62 11.14 1.75
CA ASP A 206 24.45 11.31 0.31
C ASP A 206 24.67 12.78 -0.05
N ASP A 207 25.90 13.16 -0.21
CA ASP A 207 26.29 14.52 -0.63
C ASP A 207 26.30 14.65 -2.15
N ALA A 208 26.05 15.85 -2.64
CA ALA A 208 26.17 16.13 -4.06
C ALA A 208 27.60 15.87 -4.54
N CYS A 209 27.74 15.10 -5.62
CA CYS A 209 29.02 14.73 -6.23
C CYS A 209 29.86 13.65 -5.49
N ASP A 210 29.28 12.93 -4.55
CA ASP A 210 29.90 11.73 -4.02
C ASP A 210 29.62 10.50 -4.90
N ASN A 211 30.07 9.31 -4.46
CA ASN A 211 29.87 8.05 -5.18
C ASN A 211 28.57 7.33 -4.84
N HIS A 212 27.74 7.91 -3.97
CA HIS A 212 26.48 7.32 -3.57
C HIS A 212 25.38 7.62 -4.57
N SER A 213 24.36 6.78 -4.61
CA SER A 213 23.23 6.95 -5.51
C SER A 213 21.88 6.68 -4.85
N SER A 214 20.92 7.51 -5.21
CA SER A 214 19.50 7.28 -4.93
C SER A 214 18.75 7.06 -6.24
N LYS A 215 17.76 6.17 -6.21
CA LYS A 215 16.96 5.78 -7.39
C LYS A 215 15.53 5.52 -7.00
N ASN A 216 14.66 5.53 -8.00
CA ASN A 216 13.38 4.88 -7.92
C ASN A 216 13.50 3.49 -8.55
N ILE A 217 13.05 2.48 -7.83
CA ILE A 217 12.98 1.11 -8.33
C ILE A 217 11.56 0.62 -8.34
N THR A 218 11.30 -0.32 -9.22
CA THR A 218 10.01 -0.98 -9.40
C THR A 218 10.19 -2.48 -9.26
N ILE A 219 9.41 -3.09 -8.39
CA ILE A 219 9.42 -4.54 -8.15
C ILE A 219 8.06 -5.09 -8.55
N PRO A 220 7.98 -5.92 -9.61
CA PRO A 220 6.75 -6.66 -9.91
C PRO A 220 6.39 -7.57 -8.74
N LEU A 221 5.11 -7.57 -8.37
CA LEU A 221 4.57 -8.45 -7.34
C LEU A 221 3.79 -9.59 -8.00
N ASN A 222 3.81 -10.75 -7.37
CA ASN A 222 2.95 -11.85 -7.76
C ASN A 222 1.60 -11.67 -7.04
N PRO A 223 0.52 -11.25 -7.72
CA PRO A 223 -0.78 -11.11 -7.09
C PRO A 223 -1.31 -12.50 -6.71
N GLY A 224 -1.98 -12.59 -5.58
CA GLY A 224 -2.68 -13.82 -5.19
C GLY A 224 -3.81 -14.17 -6.17
N LEU A 225 -4.29 -15.40 -6.09
CA LEU A 225 -5.40 -15.88 -6.92
C LEU A 225 -6.71 -15.17 -6.54
N LEU A 226 -7.61 -15.01 -7.50
CA LEU A 226 -8.98 -14.55 -7.26
C LEU A 226 -9.82 -15.70 -6.72
N LEU A 227 -10.08 -15.66 -5.43
CA LEU A 227 -10.81 -16.67 -4.71
C LEU A 227 -12.19 -16.16 -4.28
N HIS A 228 -13.19 -17.04 -4.35
CA HIS A 228 -14.53 -16.79 -3.84
C HIS A 228 -14.96 -17.94 -2.96
N VAL A 229 -15.27 -17.65 -1.68
CA VAL A 229 -15.82 -18.65 -0.75
C VAL A 229 -17.31 -18.79 -1.03
N GLU A 230 -17.74 -19.99 -1.40
CA GLU A 230 -19.14 -20.31 -1.68
C GLU A 230 -19.89 -20.70 -0.39
N GLY A 231 -21.18 -20.36 -0.33
CA GLY A 231 -22.06 -20.75 0.78
C GLY A 231 -21.95 -19.83 2.01
N ASN A 232 -22.02 -20.40 3.20
CA ASN A 232 -22.00 -19.64 4.44
C ASN A 232 -20.61 -19.05 4.68
N LYS A 233 -20.51 -17.72 4.70
CA LYS A 233 -19.25 -16.98 4.88
C LYS A 233 -18.67 -17.06 6.30
N LYS A 234 -19.41 -17.59 7.27
CA LYS A 234 -18.93 -17.74 8.63
C LYS A 234 -18.31 -19.12 8.78
N ILE A 235 -16.99 -19.14 8.89
CA ILE A 235 -16.19 -20.32 9.19
C ILE A 235 -15.96 -20.37 10.69
N ASP A 236 -16.29 -21.45 11.33
CA ASP A 236 -16.11 -21.69 12.77
C ASP A 236 -15.52 -23.09 13.02
N ARG A 237 -15.35 -23.44 14.30
CA ARG A 237 -14.77 -24.72 14.70
C ARG A 237 -15.63 -25.94 14.32
N MET A 238 -16.87 -25.74 13.91
CA MET A 238 -17.78 -26.80 13.48
C MET A 238 -17.79 -26.98 11.96
N SER A 239 -17.16 -26.07 11.22
CA SER A 239 -17.05 -26.15 9.77
C SER A 239 -16.10 -27.27 9.38
N ARG A 240 -16.62 -28.27 8.62
CA ARG A 240 -15.86 -29.44 8.19
C ARG A 240 -15.19 -29.25 6.83
N ASP A 241 -15.82 -28.47 5.97
CA ASP A 241 -15.37 -28.17 4.61
C ASP A 241 -15.63 -26.72 4.24
N ILE A 242 -14.85 -26.22 3.33
CA ILE A 242 -15.00 -24.89 2.77
C ILE A 242 -14.90 -25.02 1.25
N ARG A 243 -15.94 -24.57 0.54
CA ARG A 243 -15.93 -24.52 -0.90
C ARG A 243 -15.34 -23.21 -1.37
N VAL A 244 -14.31 -23.29 -2.19
CA VAL A 244 -13.62 -22.14 -2.76
C VAL A 244 -13.64 -22.26 -4.27
N LYS A 245 -14.19 -21.26 -4.93
CA LYS A 245 -14.09 -21.11 -6.38
C LYS A 245 -12.85 -20.30 -6.70
N VAL A 246 -11.99 -20.83 -7.54
CA VAL A 246 -10.84 -20.13 -8.12
C VAL A 246 -11.25 -19.59 -9.48
N SER A 247 -11.10 -18.29 -9.71
CA SER A 247 -11.46 -17.65 -10.97
C SER A 247 -10.34 -17.76 -12.00
N SER A 248 -10.71 -17.93 -13.26
CA SER A 248 -9.77 -17.79 -14.38
C SER A 248 -9.40 -16.32 -14.60
N GLU A 249 -8.17 -16.09 -15.00
CA GLU A 249 -7.63 -14.78 -15.36
C GLU A 249 -6.90 -14.87 -16.72
N LYS A 250 -6.51 -13.72 -17.28
CA LYS A 250 -5.92 -13.64 -18.63
C LYS A 250 -4.74 -14.61 -18.87
N HIS A 251 -3.96 -14.87 -17.83
CA HIS A 251 -2.74 -15.72 -17.91
C HIS A 251 -2.77 -16.85 -16.89
N PHE A 252 -3.96 -17.21 -16.40
CA PHE A 252 -4.14 -18.27 -15.43
C PHE A 252 -5.47 -19.00 -15.65
N ALA A 253 -5.39 -20.28 -15.92
CA ALA A 253 -6.52 -21.19 -16.04
C ALA A 253 -6.47 -22.21 -14.88
N PRO A 254 -7.35 -22.11 -13.86
CA PRO A 254 -7.26 -22.93 -12.65
C PRO A 254 -7.19 -24.43 -12.93
N TYR A 255 -7.86 -24.87 -13.99
CA TYR A 255 -7.95 -26.30 -14.33
C TYR A 255 -6.63 -26.91 -14.77
N SER A 256 -5.77 -26.11 -15.44
CA SER A 256 -4.45 -26.57 -15.93
C SER A 256 -3.30 -26.10 -15.03
N ASP A 257 -3.44 -24.95 -14.39
CA ASP A 257 -2.30 -24.23 -13.81
C ASP A 257 -2.25 -24.36 -12.28
N LEU A 258 -3.35 -24.87 -11.66
CA LEU A 258 -3.42 -25.04 -10.21
C LEU A 258 -3.01 -26.46 -9.81
N ASP A 259 -1.95 -26.58 -9.05
CA ASP A 259 -1.63 -27.83 -8.35
C ASP A 259 -2.50 -27.98 -7.11
N ILE A 260 -3.55 -28.78 -7.20
CA ILE A 260 -4.50 -29.01 -6.12
C ILE A 260 -3.79 -29.61 -4.89
N ALA A 261 -2.77 -30.45 -5.09
CA ALA A 261 -2.04 -31.06 -3.99
C ALA A 261 -1.19 -30.07 -3.20
N SER A 262 -0.89 -28.92 -3.80
CA SER A 262 -0.15 -27.83 -3.14
C SER A 262 -1.01 -26.90 -2.31
N LEU A 263 -2.34 -26.98 -2.41
CA LEU A 263 -3.25 -26.08 -1.71
C LEU A 263 -3.15 -26.27 -0.18
N ARG A 264 -3.13 -25.17 0.53
CA ARG A 264 -3.13 -25.13 2.00
C ARG A 264 -4.10 -24.07 2.46
N LEU A 265 -4.80 -24.36 3.55
CA LEU A 265 -5.66 -23.42 4.25
C LEU A 265 -5.03 -23.07 5.59
N GLY A 266 -4.83 -21.79 5.86
CA GLY A 266 -4.29 -21.33 7.16
C GLY A 266 -3.33 -20.16 7.00
N ALA A 267 -2.78 -19.71 8.13
CA ALA A 267 -1.73 -18.70 8.11
C ALA A 267 -0.45 -19.26 7.49
N PRO A 268 0.30 -18.49 6.69
CA PRO A 268 1.53 -18.95 6.04
C PRO A 268 2.57 -19.50 7.01
N THR A 269 2.54 -19.05 8.27
CA THR A 269 3.46 -19.48 9.34
C THR A 269 2.91 -20.62 10.17
N CYS A 270 1.70 -21.10 9.92
CA CYS A 270 1.08 -22.18 10.70
C CYS A 270 1.38 -23.55 10.07
N LEU A 271 2.40 -24.22 10.56
CA LEU A 271 2.78 -25.57 10.14
C LEU A 271 1.75 -26.66 10.51
N LEU A 272 0.76 -26.33 11.33
CA LEU A 272 -0.26 -27.28 11.82
C LEU A 272 -1.37 -27.58 10.80
N TYR A 273 -1.42 -26.88 9.68
CA TYR A 273 -2.41 -27.08 8.63
C TYR A 273 -1.82 -27.71 7.37
N THR A 274 -0.78 -28.50 7.52
CA THR A 274 -0.36 -29.43 6.47
C THR A 274 -1.34 -30.59 6.52
N SER A 275 -2.36 -30.45 5.75
CA SER A 275 -3.32 -31.34 5.33
C SER A 275 -3.37 -32.74 5.49
N ASP A 276 -4.47 -33.14 5.85
CA ASP A 276 -5.16 -34.29 5.28
C ASP A 276 -6.47 -33.81 4.65
N ALA A 277 -6.35 -32.87 3.74
CA ALA A 277 -7.42 -32.53 2.81
C ALA A 277 -7.25 -33.44 1.61
N ALA A 278 -7.81 -34.65 1.68
CA ALA A 278 -8.12 -35.48 0.53
C ALA A 278 -9.39 -35.00 -0.13
#